data_17780bddb5113f1c310df4eee8efaf9a
#
_entry.id   17780bddb5113f1c310df4eee8efaf9a
#
_cell.length_a   1.000
_cell.length_b   1.000
_cell.length_c   1.000
_cell.angle_alpha   90.00
_cell.angle_beta   90.00
_cell.angle_gamma   90.00
#
_symmetry.space_group_name_H-M   'P 1'
#
loop_
_entity.id
_entity.type
_entity.pdbx_description
1 polymer ?
#
loop_
_entity_poly.entity_id
_entity_poly.type
_entity_poly.pdbx_seq_one_letter_code
_entity_poly.pdbx_strand_id
1 'polypeptide(L)'
;MDMVVVVLDATENPYNQVNITIIGNLIARKIPVLIVANKIDKKKADIKKIESAFPEYEVVGISARYGENLEEFYESIFRLSKKL
;
A
#
# COMPACT_ATOMS: atom_id res chain seq x y z
N MET A 1 -4.28 -15.66 11.47
CA MET A 1 -4.41 -15.10 10.11
C MET A 1 -3.32 -14.09 9.87
N ASP A 2 -2.86 -13.99 8.64
CA ASP A 2 -1.75 -13.10 8.28
C ASP A 2 -2.24 -11.88 7.54
N MET A 3 -1.49 -10.81 7.65
CA MET A 3 -1.69 -9.59 6.88
C MET A 3 -0.44 -9.37 6.03
N VAL A 4 -0.63 -8.90 4.79
CA VAL A 4 0.48 -8.62 3.88
C VAL A 4 0.59 -7.12 3.69
N VAL A 5 1.80 -6.60 3.82
CA VAL A 5 2.11 -5.20 3.53
C VAL A 5 2.93 -5.14 2.25
N VAL A 6 2.41 -4.43 1.26
CA VAL A 6 3.08 -4.25 -0.02
C VAL A 6 3.58 -2.81 -0.11
N VAL A 7 4.89 -2.64 -0.26
CA VAL A 7 5.50 -1.30 -0.36
C VAL A 7 5.78 -0.98 -1.82
N LEU A 8 5.23 0.11 -2.30
CA LEU A 8 5.41 0.59 -3.66
C LEU A 8 6.10 1.95 -3.67
N ASP A 9 6.83 2.23 -4.73
CA ASP A 9 7.41 3.55 -4.99
C ASP A 9 6.34 4.42 -5.65
N ALA A 10 5.92 5.49 -4.98
CA ALA A 10 4.86 6.36 -5.47
C ALA A 10 5.25 7.16 -6.72
N THR A 11 6.54 7.17 -7.08
CA THR A 11 7.02 7.88 -8.28
C THR A 11 7.02 7.00 -9.52
N GLU A 12 6.73 5.71 -9.39
CA GLU A 12 6.73 4.74 -10.48
C GLU A 12 5.33 4.25 -10.80
N ASN A 13 5.19 3.61 -11.96
CA ASN A 13 3.91 3.03 -12.36
C ASN A 13 3.61 1.82 -11.46
N PRO A 14 2.47 1.82 -10.73
CA PRO A 14 2.14 0.71 -9.83
C PRO A 14 2.00 -0.63 -10.55
N TYR A 15 1.58 -0.63 -11.81
CA TYR A 15 1.45 -1.86 -12.57
C TYR A 15 2.79 -2.52 -12.91
N ASN A 16 3.88 -1.77 -12.85
CA ASN A 16 5.22 -2.30 -13.09
C ASN A 16 5.88 -2.84 -11.82
N GLN A 17 5.40 -2.42 -10.66
CA GLN A 17 6.01 -2.78 -9.37
C GLN A 17 5.41 -4.03 -8.76
N VAL A 18 4.17 -4.33 -9.09
CA VAL A 18 3.40 -5.39 -8.44
C VAL A 18 3.00 -6.44 -9.46
N ASN A 19 3.24 -7.69 -9.12
CA ASN A 19 2.74 -8.80 -9.92
C ASN A 19 1.24 -8.96 -9.64
N ILE A 20 0.42 -8.61 -10.62
CA ILE A 20 -1.03 -8.64 -10.50
C ILE A 20 -1.52 -10.06 -10.18
N THR A 21 -0.84 -11.09 -10.66
CA THR A 21 -1.17 -12.48 -10.35
C THR A 21 -1.02 -12.76 -8.86
N ILE A 22 0.06 -12.26 -8.24
CA ILE A 22 0.28 -12.44 -6.80
C ILE A 22 -0.82 -11.73 -6.02
N ILE A 23 -1.16 -10.50 -6.38
CA ILE A 23 -2.25 -9.76 -5.73
C ILE A 23 -3.57 -10.51 -5.90
N GLY A 24 -3.84 -11.01 -7.10
CA GLY A 24 -5.04 -11.80 -7.37
C GLY A 24 -5.15 -13.03 -6.48
N ASN A 25 -4.04 -13.72 -6.24
CA ASN A 25 -4.01 -14.87 -5.35
C ASN A 25 -4.30 -14.48 -3.90
N LEU A 26 -3.79 -13.33 -3.45
CA LEU A 26 -4.06 -12.82 -2.10
C LEU A 26 -5.54 -12.48 -1.94
N ILE A 27 -6.16 -11.88 -2.95
CA ILE A 27 -7.60 -11.59 -2.95
C ILE A 27 -8.39 -12.89 -2.83
N ALA A 28 -8.04 -13.89 -3.64
CA ALA A 28 -8.73 -15.17 -3.64
C ALA A 28 -8.66 -15.88 -2.30
N ARG A 29 -7.57 -15.69 -1.56
CA ARG A 29 -7.38 -16.26 -0.22
C ARG A 29 -7.97 -15.40 0.88
N LYS A 30 -8.53 -14.24 0.55
CA LYS A 30 -9.10 -13.29 1.51
C LYS A 30 -8.09 -12.80 2.55
N ILE A 31 -6.83 -12.68 2.16
CA ILE A 31 -5.77 -12.17 3.03
C ILE A 31 -5.82 -10.65 3.03
N PRO A 32 -5.88 -9.98 4.20
CA PRO A 32 -5.84 -8.52 4.25
C PRO A 32 -4.53 -7.98 3.69
N VAL A 33 -4.62 -6.96 2.84
CA VAL A 33 -3.46 -6.33 2.21
C VAL A 33 -3.48 -4.83 2.48
N LEU A 34 -2.36 -4.29 2.93
CA LEU A 34 -2.13 -2.86 3.04
C LEU A 34 -1.09 -2.46 2.01
N ILE A 35 -1.43 -1.48 1.17
CA ILE A 35 -0.49 -0.94 0.20
C ILE A 35 0.10 0.33 0.76
N VAL A 36 1.42 0.40 0.79
CA VAL A 36 2.16 1.56 1.28
C VAL A 36 2.85 2.24 0.09
N ALA A 37 2.46 3.49 -0.17
CA ALA A 37 3.09 4.30 -1.21
C ALA A 37 4.21 5.11 -0.59
N ASN A 38 5.45 4.74 -0.83
CA ASN A 38 6.62 5.43 -0.31
C ASN A 38 7.04 6.56 -1.25
N LYS A 39 7.87 7.47 -0.74
CA LYS A 39 8.41 8.62 -1.47
C LYS A 39 7.37 9.68 -1.84
N ILE A 40 6.37 9.90 -0.99
CA ILE A 40 5.35 10.94 -1.23
C ILE A 40 5.93 12.35 -1.23
N ASP A 41 7.14 12.53 -0.69
CA ASP A 41 7.87 13.79 -0.71
C ASP A 41 8.36 14.18 -2.10
N LYS A 42 8.37 13.26 -3.06
CA LYS A 42 8.82 13.51 -4.42
C LYS A 42 7.71 14.12 -5.27
N LYS A 43 8.09 15.04 -6.17
CA LYS A 43 7.12 15.71 -7.06
C LYS A 43 6.39 14.76 -7.99
N LYS A 44 7.01 13.64 -8.34
CA LYS A 44 6.42 12.65 -9.24
C LYS A 44 5.50 11.65 -8.53
N ALA A 45 5.41 11.74 -7.21
CA ALA A 45 4.57 10.82 -6.44
C ALA A 45 3.10 11.00 -6.80
N ASP A 46 2.42 9.91 -7.07
CA ASP A 46 1.01 9.91 -7.45
C ASP A 46 0.26 8.80 -6.70
N ILE A 47 -0.22 9.14 -5.51
CA ILE A 47 -0.98 8.22 -4.67
C ILE A 47 -2.31 7.86 -5.33
N LYS A 48 -2.94 8.82 -5.99
CA LYS A 48 -4.24 8.59 -6.66
C LYS A 48 -4.14 7.51 -7.73
N LYS A 49 -3.02 7.45 -8.43
CA LYS A 49 -2.80 6.43 -9.43
C LYS A 49 -2.71 5.04 -8.79
N ILE A 50 -2.06 4.94 -7.64
CA ILE A 50 -1.95 3.69 -6.90
C ILE A 50 -3.33 3.29 -6.36
N GLU A 51 -4.08 4.21 -5.80
CA GLU A 51 -5.44 3.95 -5.32
C GLU A 51 -6.34 3.45 -6.45
N SER A 52 -6.22 4.05 -7.64
CA SER A 52 -6.98 3.63 -8.81
C SER A 52 -6.60 2.24 -9.30
N ALA A 53 -5.32 1.88 -9.17
CA ALA A 53 -4.83 0.56 -9.57
C ALA A 53 -5.31 -0.54 -8.61
N PHE A 54 -5.50 -0.21 -7.34
CA PHE A 54 -5.88 -1.18 -6.31
C PHE A 54 -7.06 -0.66 -5.47
N PRO A 55 -8.25 -0.50 -6.10
CA PRO A 55 -9.39 0.13 -5.41
C PRO A 55 -9.95 -0.70 -4.26
N GLU A 56 -9.64 -1.97 -4.19
CA GLU A 56 -10.13 -2.88 -3.14
C GLU A 56 -9.26 -2.87 -1.89
N TYR A 57 -8.14 -2.16 -1.92
CA TYR A 57 -7.18 -2.16 -0.82
C TYR A 57 -7.03 -0.77 -0.21
N GLU A 58 -6.65 -0.74 1.06
CA GLU A 58 -6.26 0.50 1.70
C GLU A 58 -4.86 0.90 1.24
N VAL A 59 -4.69 2.16 0.86
CA VAL A 59 -3.41 2.71 0.42
C VAL A 59 -3.01 3.84 1.36
N VAL A 60 -1.80 3.76 1.91
CA VAL A 60 -1.25 4.80 2.78
C VAL A 60 0.02 5.36 2.16
N GLY A 61 0.07 6.68 1.99
CA GLY A 61 1.27 7.34 1.50
C GLY A 61 2.21 7.69 2.64
N ILE A 62 3.50 7.39 2.49
CA ILE A 62 4.52 7.73 3.46
C ILE A 62 5.77 8.31 2.78
N SER A 63 6.60 8.99 3.58
CA SER A 63 7.97 9.28 3.20
C SER A 63 8.89 8.69 4.28
N ALA A 64 9.44 7.53 4.00
CA ALA A 64 10.34 6.87 4.94
C ALA A 64 11.57 7.70 5.24
N ARG A 65 12.04 8.48 4.26
CA ARG A 65 13.22 9.33 4.42
C ARG A 65 12.99 10.46 5.42
N TYR A 66 11.80 11.04 5.44
CA TYR A 66 11.46 12.19 6.30
C TYR A 66 10.49 11.85 7.41
N GLY A 67 10.07 10.59 7.50
CA GLY A 67 9.12 10.15 8.53
C GLY A 67 7.70 10.66 8.34
N GLU A 68 7.33 11.15 7.15
CA GLU A 68 5.99 11.65 6.90
C GLU A 68 4.95 10.53 6.90
N ASN A 69 3.83 10.77 7.57
CA ASN A 69 2.68 9.86 7.66
C ASN A 69 2.98 8.49 8.28
N LEU A 70 4.08 8.32 8.99
CA LEU A 70 4.37 7.06 9.66
C LEU A 70 3.31 6.70 10.69
N GLU A 71 2.75 7.70 11.40
CA GLU A 71 1.67 7.46 12.35
C GLU A 71 0.44 6.88 11.66
N GLU A 72 0.05 7.42 10.51
CA GLU A 72 -1.07 6.91 9.74
C GLU A 72 -0.81 5.49 9.26
N PHE A 73 0.42 5.18 8.86
CA PHE A 73 0.81 3.83 8.50
C PHE A 73 0.62 2.86 9.67
N TYR A 74 1.09 3.22 10.86
CA TYR A 74 0.93 2.38 12.05
C TYR A 74 -0.54 2.21 12.43
N GLU A 75 -1.34 3.27 12.33
CA GLU A 75 -2.77 3.19 12.58
C GLU A 75 -3.48 2.26 11.59
N SER A 76 -3.08 2.28 10.33
CA SER A 76 -3.64 1.40 9.31
C SER A 76 -3.32 -0.06 9.61
N ILE A 77 -2.08 -0.36 10.01
CA ILE A 77 -1.69 -1.71 10.41
C ILE A 77 -2.52 -2.16 11.61
N PHE A 78 -2.66 -1.31 12.60
CA PHE A 78 -3.43 -1.62 13.81
C PHE A 78 -4.90 -1.89 13.47
N ARG A 79 -5.49 -1.05 12.62
CA ARG A 79 -6.88 -1.17 12.19
C ARG A 79 -7.13 -2.47 11.44
N LEU A 80 -6.24 -2.82 10.52
CA LEU A 80 -6.35 -4.06 9.75
C LEU A 80 -6.12 -5.29 10.62
N SER A 81 -5.20 -5.21 11.58
CA SER A 81 -4.92 -6.34 12.47
C SER A 81 -6.12 -6.73 13.33
N LYS A 82 -7.00 -5.77 13.63
CA LYS A 82 -8.24 -6.06 14.38
C LYS A 82 -9.25 -6.87 13.59
N LYS A 83 -9.11 -6.91 12.27
CA LYS A 83 -10.02 -7.69 11.40
C LYS A 83 -9.58 -9.14 11.27
N LEU A 84 -8.42 -9.45 11.80
CA LEU A 84 -7.89 -10.81 11.82
C LEU A 84 -8.45 -11.60 13.01
#